data_b5b56c7dc71feecb3794fbbaefb17de5
#
_entry.id   b5b56c7dc71feecb3794fbbaefb17de5
#
_cell.length_a   1.000
_cell.length_b   1.000
_cell.length_c   1.000
_cell.angle_alpha   90.00
_cell.angle_beta   90.00
_cell.angle_gamma   90.00
#
_symmetry.space_group_name_H-M   'P 1'
#
loop_
_entity.id
_entity.type
_entity.pdbx_description
1 polymer ?
#
loop_
_entity_poly.entity_id
_entity_poly.type
_entity_poly.pdbx_seq_one_letter_code
_entity_poly.pdbx_strand_id
1 'polypeptide(L)'
;MRLEKIGENKYKSISKLKIPFGGRGLFGGQLAGQSLYAALLSTNTPDKYWKPVSLHCHFLLAANDKSPLIFHVENLKEGKNNRSRQIKIFQNDKLIYIATCLLQAYELQGSASNLKGQLYHHIPAPIIGKDINDPMDNKIQTELLTEWINRVKKLKNPENDKDKNHLIELKIKNAVKSYDDEPCVWRLPDDMFLLDKVNDSEKLLPIQDRVIRYWVKSKDNFIEPKIFNHVLLAYISDYFLLTVNMRLNLREMFSAKFSVSLDHSIFFYDDIDTTNWFSQNIQSERTGYNRALMKSNIFSIDGKLAASVVQDGMSVIHTNSKL
;
A
#
# COMPACT_ATOMS: atom_id res chain seq x y z
N MET A 1 -9.32 -8.63 5.95
CA MET A 1 -10.11 -7.42 5.65
C MET A 1 -11.57 -7.51 6.13
N ARG A 2 -11.98 -8.62 6.74
CA ARG A 2 -13.40 -8.89 7.09
C ARG A 2 -13.95 -7.89 8.10
N LEU A 3 -15.22 -7.52 7.88
CA LEU A 3 -16.02 -6.66 8.75
C LEU A 3 -17.31 -7.39 9.15
N GLU A 4 -17.75 -7.15 10.37
CA GLU A 4 -19.05 -7.58 10.90
C GLU A 4 -19.99 -6.39 10.93
N LYS A 5 -21.23 -6.55 10.41
CA LYS A 5 -22.26 -5.52 10.50
C LYS A 5 -22.83 -5.50 11.92
N ILE A 6 -22.72 -4.36 12.60
CA ILE A 6 -23.19 -4.17 13.99
C ILE A 6 -24.36 -3.19 14.10
N GLY A 7 -24.80 -2.62 13.00
CA GLY A 7 -25.93 -1.69 12.91
C GLY A 7 -26.12 -1.18 11.50
N GLU A 8 -27.07 -0.27 11.31
CA GLU A 8 -27.27 0.39 10.03
C GLU A 8 -26.03 1.21 9.69
N ASN A 9 -25.38 0.90 8.56
CA ASN A 9 -24.13 1.53 8.09
C ASN A 9 -23.01 1.58 9.16
N LYS A 10 -23.05 0.62 10.11
CA LYS A 10 -22.00 0.47 11.14
C LYS A 10 -21.40 -0.92 11.07
N TYR A 11 -20.06 -0.95 11.07
CA TYR A 11 -19.30 -2.19 10.96
C TYR A 11 -18.18 -2.22 12.00
N LYS A 12 -17.75 -3.45 12.34
CA LYS A 12 -16.65 -3.72 13.26
C LYS A 12 -15.60 -4.59 12.58
N SER A 13 -14.33 -4.30 12.78
CA SER A 13 -13.25 -5.15 12.29
C SER A 13 -13.23 -6.48 13.05
N ILE A 14 -13.17 -7.59 12.30
CA ILE A 14 -13.02 -8.95 12.85
C ILE A 14 -11.73 -9.61 12.35
N SER A 15 -11.02 -9.00 11.42
CA SER A 15 -9.69 -9.43 11.00
C SER A 15 -8.64 -8.97 11.99
N LYS A 16 -7.55 -9.75 12.11
CA LYS A 16 -6.35 -9.34 12.85
C LYS A 16 -5.87 -7.97 12.38
N LEU A 17 -5.71 -7.05 13.31
CA LEU A 17 -5.15 -5.73 13.06
C LEU A 17 -3.63 -5.82 13.02
N LYS A 18 -3.01 -5.09 12.09
CA LYS A 18 -1.60 -5.19 11.82
C LYS A 18 -0.86 -3.90 12.11
N ILE A 19 0.22 -4.01 12.87
CA ILE A 19 1.25 -2.98 12.99
C ILE A 19 2.42 -3.42 12.09
N PRO A 20 2.81 -2.62 11.08
CA PRO A 20 3.93 -2.97 10.22
C PRO A 20 5.25 -2.97 11.00
N PHE A 21 6.26 -3.66 10.47
CA PHE A 21 7.60 -3.69 11.07
C PHE A 21 8.14 -2.26 11.24
N GLY A 22 8.53 -1.91 12.46
CA GLY A 22 8.98 -0.56 12.81
C GLY A 22 7.88 0.50 12.91
N GLY A 23 6.62 0.13 12.67
CA GLY A 23 5.46 1.03 12.76
C GLY A 23 5.08 1.38 14.20
N ARG A 24 4.51 2.56 14.37
CA ARG A 24 3.99 3.06 15.66
C ARG A 24 2.47 2.91 15.80
N GLY A 25 1.78 2.59 14.73
CA GLY A 25 0.34 2.44 14.65
C GLY A 25 -0.06 1.38 13.62
N LEU A 26 -1.36 1.18 13.47
CA LEU A 26 -1.90 0.26 12.50
C LEU A 26 -1.48 0.63 11.08
N PHE A 27 -1.34 -0.36 10.23
CA PHE A 27 -1.03 -0.19 8.82
C PHE A 27 -2.12 0.61 8.12
N GLY A 28 -1.74 1.75 7.48
CA GLY A 28 -2.69 2.65 6.83
C GLY A 28 -3.42 1.99 5.66
N GLY A 29 -2.75 1.12 4.93
CA GLY A 29 -3.39 0.32 3.87
C GLY A 29 -4.49 -0.61 4.39
N GLN A 30 -4.39 -1.11 5.63
CA GLN A 30 -5.48 -1.87 6.25
C GLN A 30 -6.69 -0.97 6.52
N LEU A 31 -6.46 0.27 6.99
CA LEU A 31 -7.53 1.25 7.19
C LEU A 31 -8.19 1.63 5.85
N ALA A 32 -7.40 1.88 4.80
CA ALA A 32 -7.88 2.19 3.47
C ALA A 32 -8.70 1.04 2.87
N GLY A 33 -8.17 -0.19 2.89
CA GLY A 33 -8.87 -1.37 2.38
C GLY A 33 -10.17 -1.66 3.12
N GLN A 34 -10.16 -1.61 4.46
CA GLN A 34 -11.37 -1.85 5.26
C GLN A 34 -12.39 -0.72 5.10
N SER A 35 -11.98 0.55 4.94
CA SER A 35 -12.91 1.64 4.69
C SER A 35 -13.57 1.52 3.32
N LEU A 36 -12.83 1.14 2.29
CA LEU A 36 -13.42 0.83 0.99
C LEU A 36 -14.41 -0.34 1.07
N TYR A 37 -14.05 -1.39 1.81
CA TYR A 37 -14.96 -2.53 2.00
C TYR A 37 -16.24 -2.12 2.73
N ALA A 38 -16.18 -1.30 3.78
CA ALA A 38 -17.34 -0.77 4.47
C ALA A 38 -18.22 0.10 3.55
N ALA A 39 -17.60 0.93 2.69
CA ALA A 39 -18.32 1.72 1.69
C ALA A 39 -19.09 0.84 0.70
N LEU A 40 -18.47 -0.23 0.19
CA LEU A 40 -19.09 -1.18 -0.72
C LEU A 40 -20.23 -1.95 -0.05
N LEU A 41 -20.05 -2.44 1.17
CA LEU A 41 -21.11 -3.12 1.95
C LEU A 41 -22.33 -2.22 2.21
N SER A 42 -22.13 -0.91 2.36
CA SER A 42 -23.22 0.05 2.61
C SER A 42 -24.10 0.31 1.40
N THR A 43 -23.72 -0.16 0.21
CA THR A 43 -24.53 0.05 -1.01
C THR A 43 -25.82 -0.75 -1.01
N ASN A 44 -25.81 -1.90 -0.36
CA ASN A 44 -26.99 -2.80 -0.10
C ASN A 44 -27.94 -2.97 -1.31
N THR A 45 -27.38 -3.11 -2.52
CA THR A 45 -28.17 -3.30 -3.75
C THR A 45 -27.74 -4.62 -4.39
N PRO A 46 -28.50 -5.71 -4.23
CA PRO A 46 -28.14 -7.03 -4.75
C PRO A 46 -28.05 -7.08 -6.28
N ASP A 47 -28.80 -6.21 -6.97
CA ASP A 47 -28.91 -6.24 -8.43
C ASP A 47 -27.87 -5.37 -9.15
N LYS A 48 -27.04 -4.64 -8.40
CA LYS A 48 -26.03 -3.75 -8.98
C LYS A 48 -24.66 -3.95 -8.33
N TYR A 49 -23.66 -4.11 -9.19
CA TYR A 49 -22.28 -4.08 -8.76
C TYR A 49 -21.77 -2.63 -8.76
N TRP A 50 -21.14 -2.22 -7.64
CA TRP A 50 -20.57 -0.90 -7.46
C TRP A 50 -19.05 -0.98 -7.46
N LYS A 51 -18.40 -0.20 -8.33
CA LYS A 51 -16.94 -0.08 -8.37
C LYS A 51 -16.50 1.21 -7.68
N PRO A 52 -15.38 1.18 -6.97
CA PRO A 52 -14.75 2.43 -6.52
C PRO A 52 -14.21 3.20 -7.72
N VAL A 53 -14.39 4.51 -7.70
CA VAL A 53 -13.78 5.47 -8.62
C VAL A 53 -12.62 6.16 -7.92
N SER A 54 -12.83 6.58 -6.67
CA SER A 54 -11.78 7.15 -5.84
C SER A 54 -12.01 6.90 -4.35
N LEU A 55 -10.91 6.93 -3.60
CA LEU A 55 -10.89 6.90 -2.14
C LEU A 55 -9.88 7.94 -1.65
N HIS A 56 -10.31 8.86 -0.80
CA HIS A 56 -9.48 9.93 -0.23
C HIS A 56 -9.49 9.81 1.29
N CYS A 57 -8.31 9.72 1.89
CA CYS A 57 -8.12 9.33 3.29
C CYS A 57 -7.32 10.38 4.07
N HIS A 58 -7.72 10.63 5.32
CA HIS A 58 -6.94 11.40 6.28
C HIS A 58 -6.65 10.56 7.52
N PHE A 59 -5.38 10.44 7.88
CA PHE A 59 -4.93 9.75 9.09
C PHE A 59 -4.82 10.75 10.23
N LEU A 60 -5.68 10.61 11.25
CA LEU A 60 -5.82 11.60 12.32
C LEU A 60 -5.04 11.21 13.57
N LEU A 61 -5.12 9.94 13.98
CA LEU A 61 -4.47 9.40 15.18
C LEU A 61 -3.91 8.00 14.92
N ALA A 62 -2.80 7.68 15.57
CA ALA A 62 -2.27 6.33 15.56
C ALA A 62 -3.21 5.38 16.30
N ALA A 63 -3.60 4.29 15.65
CA ALA A 63 -4.39 3.21 16.23
C ALA A 63 -3.51 2.03 16.64
N ASN A 64 -4.03 1.11 17.46
CA ASN A 64 -3.33 -0.07 17.94
C ASN A 64 -4.05 -1.37 17.56
N ASP A 65 -3.40 -2.51 17.77
CA ASP A 65 -3.91 -3.84 17.44
C ASP A 65 -4.69 -4.52 18.59
N LYS A 66 -4.92 -3.83 19.71
CA LYS A 66 -5.53 -4.39 20.94
C LYS A 66 -7.05 -4.31 20.97
N SER A 67 -7.62 -3.32 20.28
CA SER A 67 -9.06 -3.07 20.25
C SER A 67 -9.58 -3.06 18.82
N PRO A 68 -10.80 -3.54 18.56
CA PRO A 68 -11.38 -3.52 17.22
C PRO A 68 -11.60 -2.09 16.73
N LEU A 69 -11.67 -1.94 15.42
CA LEU A 69 -12.06 -0.71 14.75
C LEU A 69 -13.56 -0.70 14.53
N ILE A 70 -14.18 0.45 14.71
CA ILE A 70 -15.61 0.69 14.44
C ILE A 70 -15.71 1.67 13.26
N PHE A 71 -16.43 1.24 12.23
CA PHE A 71 -16.64 2.00 11.00
C PHE A 71 -18.05 2.56 11.00
N HIS A 72 -18.17 3.87 10.86
CA HIS A 72 -19.44 4.54 10.60
C HIS A 72 -19.41 5.03 9.15
N VAL A 73 -20.37 4.59 8.36
CA VAL A 73 -20.53 4.99 6.97
C VAL A 73 -21.70 5.93 6.84
N GLU A 74 -21.46 7.11 6.30
CA GLU A 74 -22.49 8.10 6.00
C GLU A 74 -22.75 8.14 4.50
N ASN A 75 -24.01 8.06 4.10
CA ASN A 75 -24.45 8.15 2.72
C ASN A 75 -24.54 9.61 2.32
N LEU A 76 -23.52 10.16 1.67
CA LEU A 76 -23.51 11.57 1.21
C LEU A 76 -24.38 11.77 -0.03
N LYS A 77 -24.40 10.78 -0.92
CA LYS A 77 -25.18 10.78 -2.16
C LYS A 77 -25.64 9.39 -2.53
N GLU A 78 -26.93 9.27 -2.89
CA GLU A 78 -27.57 8.07 -3.42
C GLU A 78 -28.10 8.35 -4.84
N GLY A 79 -27.26 8.14 -5.84
CA GLY A 79 -27.63 8.29 -7.24
C GLY A 79 -27.83 6.96 -7.95
N LYS A 80 -28.48 6.99 -9.10
CA LYS A 80 -28.69 5.80 -9.95
C LYS A 80 -27.36 5.19 -10.42
N ASN A 81 -26.42 6.05 -10.81
CA ASN A 81 -25.13 5.65 -11.42
C ASN A 81 -23.92 5.96 -10.54
N ASN A 82 -24.04 6.89 -9.60
CA ASN A 82 -22.94 7.28 -8.71
C ASN A 82 -23.44 7.41 -7.27
N ARG A 83 -22.64 6.93 -6.34
CA ARG A 83 -22.84 7.05 -4.90
C ARG A 83 -21.62 7.62 -4.24
N SER A 84 -21.82 8.42 -3.19
CA SER A 84 -20.72 8.93 -2.38
C SER A 84 -20.90 8.50 -0.92
N ARG A 85 -19.80 8.13 -0.29
CA ARG A 85 -19.73 7.68 1.10
C ARG A 85 -18.69 8.47 1.86
N GLN A 86 -19.00 8.83 3.10
CA GLN A 86 -18.00 9.21 4.08
C GLN A 86 -17.83 8.07 5.08
N ILE A 87 -16.62 7.70 5.37
CA ILE A 87 -16.29 6.65 6.34
C ILE A 87 -15.49 7.28 7.47
N LYS A 88 -15.95 7.10 8.71
CA LYS A 88 -15.25 7.51 9.93
C LYS A 88 -14.89 6.24 10.70
N ILE A 89 -13.59 6.11 11.04
CA ILE A 89 -13.12 4.96 11.83
C ILE A 89 -12.80 5.43 13.24
N PHE A 90 -13.35 4.70 14.19
CA PHE A 90 -13.15 4.94 15.62
C PHE A 90 -12.42 3.76 16.27
N GLN A 91 -11.59 4.05 17.26
CA GLN A 91 -11.02 3.07 18.18
C GLN A 91 -11.09 3.64 19.59
N ASN A 92 -11.73 2.90 20.52
CA ASN A 92 -11.96 3.35 21.89
C ASN A 92 -12.59 4.77 21.93
N ASP A 93 -13.66 4.96 21.15
CA ASP A 93 -14.42 6.22 20.99
C ASP A 93 -13.63 7.42 20.43
N LYS A 94 -12.38 7.21 20.02
CA LYS A 94 -11.58 8.25 19.37
C LYS A 94 -11.66 8.11 17.88
N LEU A 95 -11.94 9.20 17.17
CA LEU A 95 -11.88 9.28 15.72
C LEU A 95 -10.40 9.21 15.28
N ILE A 96 -10.03 8.15 14.56
CA ILE A 96 -8.64 7.90 14.16
C ILE A 96 -8.40 8.15 12.67
N TYR A 97 -9.45 8.10 11.86
CA TYR A 97 -9.34 8.16 10.40
C TYR A 97 -10.67 8.58 9.77
N ILE A 98 -10.58 9.32 8.67
CA ILE A 98 -11.72 9.69 7.82
C ILE A 98 -11.37 9.37 6.38
N ALA A 99 -12.36 8.88 5.63
CA ALA A 99 -12.25 8.77 4.18
C ALA A 99 -13.54 9.21 3.49
N THR A 100 -13.41 9.63 2.22
CA THR A 100 -14.52 9.77 1.29
C THR A 100 -14.31 8.84 0.11
N CYS A 101 -15.38 8.16 -0.33
CA CYS A 101 -15.35 7.20 -1.42
C CYS A 101 -16.42 7.56 -2.46
N LEU A 102 -16.00 7.66 -3.72
CA LEU A 102 -16.90 7.74 -4.86
C LEU A 102 -17.04 6.35 -5.46
N LEU A 103 -18.28 5.89 -5.60
CA LEU A 103 -18.66 4.62 -6.22
C LEU A 103 -19.45 4.87 -7.50
N GLN A 104 -19.23 4.05 -8.52
CA GLN A 104 -19.97 4.05 -9.77
C GLN A 104 -20.65 2.71 -9.99
N ALA A 105 -21.92 2.74 -10.44
CA ALA A 105 -22.63 1.53 -10.84
C ALA A 105 -21.97 0.95 -12.10
N TYR A 106 -21.65 -0.33 -12.03
CA TYR A 106 -21.14 -1.07 -13.18
C TYR A 106 -22.28 -1.95 -13.72
N GLU A 107 -22.70 -1.68 -14.95
CA GLU A 107 -23.66 -2.56 -15.62
C GLU A 107 -22.92 -3.81 -16.07
N LEU A 108 -23.34 -4.97 -15.55
CA LEU A 108 -22.71 -6.27 -15.82
C LEU A 108 -22.76 -6.69 -17.31
N GLN A 109 -23.42 -5.92 -18.18
CA GLN A 109 -23.58 -6.22 -19.61
C GLN A 109 -22.60 -5.47 -20.54
N GLY A 110 -21.69 -4.67 -20.02
CA GLY A 110 -20.68 -3.97 -20.80
C GLY A 110 -19.30 -4.59 -20.64
N SER A 111 -18.99 -5.64 -21.37
CA SER A 111 -17.59 -6.06 -21.50
C SER A 111 -16.78 -4.96 -22.19
N ALA A 112 -15.46 -4.93 -21.96
CA ALA A 112 -14.49 -4.03 -22.61
C ALA A 112 -14.59 -3.98 -24.17
N SER A 113 -15.42 -4.82 -24.78
CA SER A 113 -15.70 -4.86 -26.21
C SER A 113 -16.52 -3.66 -26.74
N ASN A 114 -17.12 -2.83 -25.89
CA ASN A 114 -17.94 -1.68 -26.32
C ASN A 114 -17.25 -0.32 -26.18
N LEU A 115 -15.91 -0.26 -26.21
CA LEU A 115 -15.15 1.00 -26.27
C LEU A 115 -15.31 1.73 -27.62
N LYS A 116 -16.13 1.22 -28.55
CA LYS A 116 -16.35 1.84 -29.84
C LYS A 116 -16.96 3.24 -29.64
N GLY A 117 -16.16 4.28 -29.90
CA GLY A 117 -16.54 5.67 -29.72
C GLY A 117 -16.20 6.28 -28.34
N GLN A 118 -15.53 5.55 -27.45
CA GLN A 118 -15.03 6.11 -26.19
C GLN A 118 -13.54 6.52 -26.34
N LEU A 119 -13.17 7.60 -25.66
CA LEU A 119 -11.76 7.97 -25.53
C LEU A 119 -11.10 7.05 -24.51
N TYR A 120 -10.00 6.40 -24.90
CA TYR A 120 -9.23 5.51 -24.03
C TYR A 120 -7.74 5.74 -24.25
N HIS A 121 -7.03 6.07 -23.18
CA HIS A 121 -5.57 6.06 -23.11
C HIS A 121 -5.13 5.96 -21.66
N HIS A 122 -3.94 5.48 -21.41
CA HIS A 122 -3.25 5.54 -20.12
C HIS A 122 -1.74 5.68 -20.36
N ILE A 123 -1.03 6.14 -19.33
CA ILE A 123 0.42 6.14 -19.36
C ILE A 123 0.95 4.71 -19.42
N PRO A 124 2.02 4.42 -20.19
CA PRO A 124 2.63 3.10 -20.16
C PRO A 124 3.30 2.84 -18.81
N ALA A 125 3.43 1.56 -18.44
CA ALA A 125 4.29 1.17 -17.34
C ALA A 125 5.74 1.60 -17.64
N PRO A 126 6.44 2.29 -16.71
CA PRO A 126 7.79 2.76 -16.98
C PRO A 126 8.72 1.57 -17.22
N ILE A 127 9.65 1.72 -18.15
CA ILE A 127 10.73 0.75 -18.39
C ILE A 127 11.84 1.08 -17.38
N ILE A 128 12.13 0.14 -16.47
CA ILE A 128 13.14 0.30 -15.43
C ILE A 128 14.21 -0.77 -15.66
N GLY A 129 15.42 -0.37 -16.08
CA GLY A 129 16.52 -1.29 -16.32
C GLY A 129 16.29 -2.25 -17.51
N LYS A 130 17.14 -3.25 -17.64
CA LYS A 130 17.07 -4.19 -18.78
C LYS A 130 15.97 -5.24 -18.67
N ASP A 131 15.56 -5.65 -17.45
CA ASP A 131 14.83 -6.91 -17.25
C ASP A 131 13.77 -6.91 -16.15
N ILE A 132 13.23 -5.74 -15.75
CA ILE A 132 12.29 -5.67 -14.61
C ILE A 132 10.84 -5.89 -15.03
N ASN A 133 10.60 -6.42 -16.21
CA ASN A 133 9.25 -6.73 -16.69
C ASN A 133 8.77 -8.12 -16.23
N ASP A 134 9.68 -8.97 -15.72
CA ASP A 134 9.32 -10.28 -15.14
C ASP A 134 9.39 -10.24 -13.61
N PRO A 135 8.29 -10.57 -12.91
CA PRO A 135 8.33 -10.72 -11.46
C PRO A 135 9.41 -11.67 -10.96
N MET A 136 9.78 -12.67 -11.76
CA MET A 136 10.74 -13.72 -11.36
C MET A 136 12.17 -13.22 -11.27
N ASP A 137 12.50 -12.09 -11.89
CA ASP A 137 13.82 -11.46 -11.79
C ASP A 137 14.06 -10.77 -10.44
N ASN A 138 13.01 -10.67 -9.60
CA ASN A 138 13.05 -10.04 -8.29
C ASN A 138 13.01 -11.09 -7.17
N LYS A 139 13.63 -10.76 -6.03
CA LYS A 139 13.64 -11.63 -4.85
C LYS A 139 12.32 -11.56 -4.08
N ILE A 140 11.97 -12.68 -3.46
CA ILE A 140 10.88 -12.69 -2.48
C ILE A 140 11.26 -11.76 -1.31
N GLN A 141 10.30 -10.98 -0.84
CA GLN A 141 10.49 -9.96 0.21
C GLN A 141 11.19 -10.50 1.46
N THR A 142 10.82 -11.68 1.94
CA THR A 142 11.39 -12.29 3.15
C THR A 142 12.87 -12.66 2.96
N GLU A 143 13.27 -13.09 1.78
CA GLU A 143 14.66 -13.37 1.43
C GLU A 143 15.51 -12.11 1.44
N LEU A 144 15.03 -11.07 0.74
CA LEU A 144 15.73 -9.79 0.66
C LEU A 144 15.84 -9.10 2.02
N LEU A 145 14.77 -9.14 2.83
CA LEU A 145 14.76 -8.61 4.18
C LEU A 145 15.77 -9.35 5.07
N THR A 146 15.85 -10.67 4.97
CA THR A 146 16.82 -11.49 5.71
C THR A 146 18.25 -11.14 5.31
N GLU A 147 18.53 -10.96 4.03
CA GLU A 147 19.84 -10.54 3.54
C GLU A 147 20.22 -9.16 4.11
N TRP A 148 19.33 -8.19 4.00
CA TRP A 148 19.55 -6.85 4.53
C TRP A 148 19.84 -6.84 6.03
N ILE A 149 19.04 -7.57 6.84
CA ILE A 149 19.21 -7.62 8.28
C ILE A 149 20.55 -8.27 8.65
N ASN A 150 20.96 -9.32 7.93
CA ASN A 150 22.27 -9.97 8.16
C ASN A 150 23.44 -9.02 7.86
N ARG A 151 23.30 -8.14 6.84
CA ARG A 151 24.31 -7.09 6.57
C ARG A 151 24.34 -6.05 7.68
N VAL A 152 23.19 -5.57 8.12
CA VAL A 152 23.07 -4.60 9.24
C VAL A 152 23.67 -5.19 10.53
N LYS A 153 23.46 -6.49 10.77
CA LYS A 153 24.05 -7.21 11.91
C LYS A 153 25.58 -7.14 11.87
N LYS A 154 26.18 -7.47 10.72
CA LYS A 154 27.64 -7.40 10.55
C LYS A 154 28.22 -6.01 10.75
N LEU A 155 27.53 -4.97 10.27
CA LEU A 155 27.96 -3.59 10.38
C LEU A 155 27.83 -3.02 11.80
N LYS A 156 26.77 -3.36 12.52
CA LYS A 156 26.48 -2.82 13.86
C LYS A 156 27.07 -3.64 15.01
N ASN A 157 27.55 -4.83 14.73
CA ASN A 157 28.15 -5.72 15.73
C ASN A 157 29.42 -6.41 15.20
N PRO A 158 30.48 -5.64 14.84
CA PRO A 158 31.72 -6.20 14.32
C PRO A 158 32.43 -7.10 15.36
N GLU A 159 32.22 -6.87 16.67
CA GLU A 159 32.81 -7.62 17.78
C GLU A 159 32.09 -8.94 18.07
N ASN A 160 31.01 -9.24 17.34
CA ASN A 160 30.22 -10.46 17.46
C ASN A 160 29.68 -10.76 18.88
N ASP A 161 29.23 -9.70 19.57
CA ASP A 161 28.58 -9.78 20.89
C ASP A 161 27.32 -10.66 20.80
N LYS A 162 27.30 -11.75 21.59
CA LYS A 162 26.25 -12.80 21.55
C LYS A 162 24.87 -12.24 21.93
N ASP A 163 24.80 -11.35 22.92
CA ASP A 163 23.51 -10.80 23.39
C ASP A 163 22.90 -9.85 22.34
N LYS A 164 23.72 -8.99 21.72
CA LYS A 164 23.30 -8.15 20.60
C LYS A 164 22.87 -9.00 19.40
N ASN A 165 23.60 -10.07 19.10
CA ASN A 165 23.24 -11.00 18.02
C ASN A 165 21.89 -11.64 18.27
N HIS A 166 21.62 -12.12 19.48
CA HIS A 166 20.34 -12.73 19.85
C HIS A 166 19.17 -11.74 19.69
N LEU A 167 19.32 -10.50 20.15
CA LEU A 167 18.31 -9.45 19.98
C LEU A 167 18.04 -9.12 18.51
N ILE A 168 19.09 -9.07 17.69
CA ILE A 168 18.95 -8.83 16.24
C ILE A 168 18.24 -10.02 15.59
N GLU A 169 18.61 -11.25 15.92
CA GLU A 169 17.95 -12.47 15.42
C GLU A 169 16.47 -12.52 15.77
N LEU A 170 16.11 -12.16 16.99
CA LEU A 170 14.70 -12.07 17.41
C LEU A 170 13.93 -11.01 16.59
N LYS A 171 14.55 -9.85 16.35
CA LYS A 171 13.95 -8.80 15.49
C LYS A 171 13.78 -9.29 14.05
N ILE A 172 14.77 -10.01 13.49
CA ILE A 172 14.68 -10.62 12.16
C ILE A 172 13.50 -11.59 12.10
N LYS A 173 13.46 -12.53 13.04
CA LYS A 173 12.41 -13.55 13.11
C LYS A 173 11.01 -12.92 13.18
N ASN A 174 10.85 -11.88 13.99
CA ASN A 174 9.59 -11.17 14.11
C ASN A 174 9.24 -10.40 12.83
N ALA A 175 10.22 -9.78 12.17
CA ALA A 175 10.02 -9.08 10.90
C ALA A 175 9.60 -10.09 9.80
N VAL A 176 10.34 -11.17 9.60
CA VAL A 176 10.01 -12.20 8.61
C VAL A 176 8.60 -12.76 8.87
N LYS A 177 8.29 -13.13 10.12
CA LYS A 177 6.96 -13.59 10.50
C LYS A 177 5.86 -12.57 10.20
N SER A 178 6.13 -11.28 10.42
CA SER A 178 5.17 -10.22 10.08
C SER A 178 4.83 -10.20 8.59
N TYR A 179 5.77 -10.53 7.72
CA TYR A 179 5.55 -10.61 6.27
C TYR A 179 4.95 -11.95 5.82
N ASP A 180 5.24 -13.04 6.52
CA ASP A 180 4.61 -14.33 6.24
C ASP A 180 3.10 -14.30 6.52
N ASP A 181 2.67 -13.53 7.52
CA ASP A 181 1.25 -13.32 7.88
C ASP A 181 0.52 -12.37 6.88
N GLU A 182 1.19 -11.83 5.84
CA GLU A 182 0.58 -10.94 4.86
C GLU A 182 -0.35 -11.69 3.90
N PRO A 183 -1.42 -11.01 3.40
CA PRO A 183 -2.33 -11.60 2.42
C PRO A 183 -1.73 -11.71 1.01
N CYS A 184 -0.53 -11.17 0.82
CA CYS A 184 0.15 -11.08 -0.48
C CYS A 184 1.55 -11.68 -0.46
N VAL A 185 2.04 -11.98 -1.65
CA VAL A 185 3.46 -12.25 -1.92
C VAL A 185 4.02 -11.04 -2.65
N TRP A 186 5.19 -10.58 -2.22
CA TRP A 186 5.93 -9.49 -2.88
C TRP A 186 7.22 -10.02 -3.46
N ARG A 187 7.57 -9.48 -4.62
CA ARG A 187 8.89 -9.60 -5.22
C ARG A 187 9.49 -8.22 -5.40
N LEU A 188 10.63 -8.01 -4.79
CA LEU A 188 11.27 -6.71 -4.63
C LEU A 188 12.61 -6.70 -5.36
N PRO A 189 13.01 -5.57 -5.99
CA PRO A 189 14.35 -5.43 -6.53
C PRO A 189 15.38 -5.43 -5.40
N ASP A 190 16.56 -6.00 -5.68
CA ASP A 190 17.64 -6.12 -4.68
C ASP A 190 18.04 -4.78 -4.07
N ASP A 191 18.07 -3.74 -4.90
CA ASP A 191 18.47 -2.39 -4.54
C ASP A 191 17.44 -1.66 -3.66
N MET A 192 16.26 -2.22 -3.43
CA MET A 192 15.27 -1.64 -2.54
C MET A 192 15.76 -1.55 -1.09
N PHE A 193 16.51 -2.57 -0.63
CA PHE A 193 17.10 -2.60 0.70
C PHE A 193 18.62 -2.50 0.69
N LEU A 194 19.26 -2.76 -0.45
CA LEU A 194 20.72 -2.87 -0.57
C LEU A 194 21.25 -1.74 -1.46
N LEU A 195 21.64 -0.63 -0.84
CA LEU A 195 22.08 0.57 -1.57
C LEU A 195 23.31 0.33 -2.46
N ASP A 196 24.16 -0.63 -2.13
CA ASP A 196 25.30 -1.04 -2.95
C ASP A 196 24.90 -1.70 -4.27
N LYS A 197 23.64 -2.14 -4.38
CA LYS A 197 23.05 -2.71 -5.59
C LYS A 197 22.37 -1.66 -6.50
N VAL A 198 22.25 -0.42 -6.04
CA VAL A 198 21.70 0.65 -6.87
C VAL A 198 22.57 0.88 -8.07
N ASN A 199 21.97 0.89 -9.25
CA ASN A 199 22.69 1.12 -10.50
C ASN A 199 23.32 2.51 -10.51
N ASP A 200 24.55 2.62 -11.01
CA ASP A 200 25.26 3.90 -11.08
C ASP A 200 24.55 4.91 -12.01
N SER A 201 23.87 4.42 -13.05
CA SER A 201 23.04 5.29 -13.90
C SER A 201 21.86 5.89 -13.14
N GLU A 202 21.22 5.14 -12.23
CA GLU A 202 20.14 5.66 -11.38
C GLU A 202 20.65 6.68 -10.37
N LYS A 203 21.84 6.47 -9.80
CA LYS A 203 22.44 7.44 -8.86
C LYS A 203 22.66 8.81 -9.48
N LEU A 204 22.85 8.87 -10.81
CA LEU A 204 23.03 10.11 -11.56
C LEU A 204 21.70 10.80 -11.90
N LEU A 205 20.57 10.10 -11.81
CA LEU A 205 19.27 10.71 -12.06
C LEU A 205 18.88 11.68 -10.94
N PRO A 206 18.18 12.77 -11.26
CA PRO A 206 17.45 13.56 -10.28
C PRO A 206 16.48 12.67 -9.48
N ILE A 207 16.22 13.01 -8.22
CA ILE A 207 15.43 12.16 -7.32
C ILE A 207 14.03 11.90 -7.87
N GLN A 208 13.40 12.91 -8.46
CA GLN A 208 12.05 12.82 -9.04
C GLN A 208 11.96 11.89 -10.25
N ASP A 209 13.10 11.58 -10.89
CA ASP A 209 13.17 10.70 -12.06
C ASP A 209 13.47 9.24 -11.67
N ARG A 210 13.81 9.00 -10.39
CA ARG A 210 14.04 7.66 -9.85
C ARG A 210 12.73 6.97 -9.59
N VAL A 211 12.62 5.70 -9.98
CA VAL A 211 11.42 4.88 -9.83
C VAL A 211 11.78 3.57 -9.14
N ILE A 212 11.04 3.22 -8.11
CA ILE A 212 11.07 1.88 -7.54
C ILE A 212 9.85 1.12 -8.02
N ARG A 213 10.07 -0.04 -8.65
CA ARG A 213 9.03 -0.99 -9.00
C ARG A 213 9.18 -2.25 -8.16
N TYR A 214 8.05 -2.74 -7.68
CA TYR A 214 7.96 -4.09 -7.15
C TYR A 214 6.71 -4.78 -7.65
N TRP A 215 6.71 -6.10 -7.55
CA TRP A 215 5.62 -6.96 -7.95
C TRP A 215 4.92 -7.53 -6.74
N VAL A 216 3.62 -7.72 -6.88
CA VAL A 216 2.78 -8.24 -5.81
C VAL A 216 1.65 -9.08 -6.40
N LYS A 217 1.22 -10.10 -5.64
CA LYS A 217 0.00 -10.86 -5.92
C LYS A 217 -0.64 -11.34 -4.63
N SER A 218 -1.94 -11.61 -4.66
CA SER A 218 -2.64 -12.25 -3.56
C SER A 218 -2.13 -13.68 -3.33
N LYS A 219 -2.08 -14.10 -2.07
CA LYS A 219 -1.83 -15.52 -1.71
C LYS A 219 -3.06 -16.39 -1.93
N ASP A 220 -4.24 -15.83 -1.75
CA ASP A 220 -5.51 -16.54 -1.74
C ASP A 220 -6.40 -16.13 -2.91
N ASN A 221 -7.26 -17.05 -3.34
CA ASN A 221 -8.39 -16.76 -4.21
C ASN A 221 -9.52 -16.19 -3.37
N PHE A 222 -10.12 -15.11 -3.82
CA PHE A 222 -11.25 -14.50 -3.12
C PHE A 222 -12.58 -15.14 -3.50
N ILE A 223 -13.49 -15.26 -2.51
CA ILE A 223 -14.87 -15.72 -2.75
C ILE A 223 -15.63 -14.71 -3.63
N GLU A 224 -15.35 -13.40 -3.42
CA GLU A 224 -15.94 -12.29 -4.19
C GLU A 224 -14.82 -11.45 -4.86
N PRO A 225 -14.18 -11.97 -5.93
CA PRO A 225 -12.99 -11.32 -6.49
C PRO A 225 -13.25 -9.90 -6.97
N LYS A 226 -14.46 -9.62 -7.51
CA LYS A 226 -14.82 -8.27 -7.98
C LYS A 226 -14.73 -7.20 -6.89
N ILE A 227 -15.10 -7.53 -5.65
CA ILE A 227 -15.00 -6.62 -4.51
C ILE A 227 -13.58 -6.62 -3.95
N PHE A 228 -13.06 -7.82 -3.66
CA PHE A 228 -11.80 -7.96 -2.94
C PHE A 228 -10.56 -7.57 -3.74
N ASN A 229 -10.60 -7.62 -5.07
CA ASN A 229 -9.51 -7.07 -5.90
C ASN A 229 -9.30 -5.57 -5.61
N HIS A 230 -10.37 -4.76 -5.60
CA HIS A 230 -10.27 -3.33 -5.27
C HIS A 230 -9.88 -3.07 -3.81
N VAL A 231 -10.42 -3.87 -2.88
CA VAL A 231 -10.07 -3.80 -1.45
C VAL A 231 -8.59 -4.11 -1.26
N LEU A 232 -8.05 -5.09 -1.98
CA LEU A 232 -6.64 -5.42 -1.94
C LEU A 232 -5.77 -4.35 -2.58
N LEU A 233 -6.20 -3.74 -3.70
CA LEU A 233 -5.51 -2.58 -4.27
C LEU A 233 -5.42 -1.43 -3.28
N ALA A 234 -6.51 -1.13 -2.57
CA ALA A 234 -6.51 -0.10 -1.52
C ALA A 234 -5.58 -0.46 -0.33
N TYR A 235 -5.49 -1.76 0.02
CA TYR A 235 -4.54 -2.23 1.02
C TYR A 235 -3.10 -2.05 0.58
N ILE A 236 -2.78 -2.44 -0.64
CA ILE A 236 -1.42 -2.43 -1.17
C ILE A 236 -0.95 -1.01 -1.50
N SER A 237 -1.86 -0.11 -1.86
CA SER A 237 -1.53 1.26 -2.29
C SER A 237 -0.68 2.04 -1.28
N ASP A 238 -0.80 1.75 0.02
CA ASP A 238 0.01 2.35 1.09
C ASP A 238 1.33 1.57 1.35
N TYR A 239 1.48 0.38 0.76
CA TYR A 239 2.62 -0.48 1.06
C TYR A 239 3.91 0.11 0.51
N PHE A 240 4.92 0.30 1.36
CA PHE A 240 6.19 0.95 1.07
C PHE A 240 6.12 2.41 0.58
N LEU A 241 4.96 2.96 0.28
CA LEU A 241 4.85 4.22 -0.47
C LEU A 241 5.67 5.36 0.16
N LEU A 242 5.50 5.62 1.46
CA LEU A 242 6.28 6.66 2.15
C LEU A 242 7.71 6.18 2.50
N THR A 243 7.87 4.89 2.79
CA THR A 243 9.17 4.34 3.23
C THR A 243 10.21 4.34 2.11
N VAL A 244 9.79 4.13 0.86
CA VAL A 244 10.64 4.17 -0.34
C VAL A 244 11.27 5.55 -0.56
N ASN A 245 10.73 6.62 0.02
CA ASN A 245 11.35 7.94 -0.04
C ASN A 245 12.82 7.92 0.45
N MET A 246 13.14 7.10 1.45
CA MET A 246 14.54 6.96 1.92
C MET A 246 15.41 6.37 0.81
N ARG A 247 14.97 5.29 0.17
CA ARG A 247 15.70 4.62 -0.91
C ARG A 247 15.89 5.54 -2.13
N LEU A 248 14.86 6.28 -2.53
CA LEU A 248 14.96 7.24 -3.64
C LEU A 248 15.97 8.36 -3.37
N ASN A 249 16.16 8.72 -2.10
CA ASN A 249 17.18 9.65 -1.63
C ASN A 249 18.54 8.96 -1.35
N LEU A 250 18.76 7.73 -1.80
CA LEU A 250 19.96 6.91 -1.59
C LEU A 250 20.31 6.76 -0.09
N ARG A 251 19.28 6.60 0.73
CA ARG A 251 19.39 6.28 2.15
C ARG A 251 18.85 4.89 2.41
N GLU A 252 19.35 4.24 3.45
CA GLU A 252 18.84 2.92 3.83
C GLU A 252 17.36 2.99 4.17
N MET A 253 16.62 1.96 3.75
CA MET A 253 15.24 1.75 4.18
C MET A 253 15.17 1.72 5.71
N PHE A 254 14.11 2.28 6.26
CA PHE A 254 13.90 2.39 7.72
C PHE A 254 14.93 3.26 8.47
N SER A 255 15.74 4.07 7.77
CA SER A 255 16.68 5.02 8.41
C SER A 255 16.01 6.30 8.93
N ALA A 256 14.74 6.53 8.61
CA ALA A 256 13.99 7.64 9.18
C ALA A 256 13.80 7.46 10.70
N LYS A 257 13.86 8.56 11.45
CA LYS A 257 13.51 8.60 12.87
C LYS A 257 12.05 8.19 13.08
N PHE A 258 11.17 8.67 12.22
CA PHE A 258 9.81 8.19 12.05
C PHE A 258 9.25 8.62 10.68
N SER A 259 8.27 7.86 10.20
CA SER A 259 7.45 8.19 9.04
C SER A 259 5.99 7.91 9.38
N VAL A 260 5.09 8.83 9.00
CA VAL A 260 3.65 8.71 9.19
C VAL A 260 2.91 9.30 8.01
N SER A 261 1.90 8.60 7.52
CA SER A 261 1.00 9.09 6.48
C SER A 261 0.06 10.13 7.08
N LEU A 262 -0.22 11.20 6.34
CA LEU A 262 -1.16 12.25 6.69
C LEU A 262 -2.40 12.20 5.79
N ASP A 263 -2.17 12.09 4.49
CA ASP A 263 -3.17 12.06 3.43
C ASP A 263 -2.86 10.95 2.44
N HIS A 264 -3.89 10.28 1.90
CA HIS A 264 -3.72 9.21 0.94
C HIS A 264 -4.92 9.16 0.00
N SER A 265 -4.66 9.31 -1.29
CA SER A 265 -5.69 9.34 -2.34
C SER A 265 -5.43 8.25 -3.37
N ILE A 266 -6.48 7.50 -3.72
CA ILE A 266 -6.45 6.44 -4.70
C ILE A 266 -7.50 6.73 -5.76
N PHE A 267 -7.13 6.62 -7.03
CA PHE A 267 -8.02 6.66 -8.19
C PHE A 267 -7.99 5.29 -8.87
N PHE A 268 -9.15 4.66 -9.01
CA PHE A 268 -9.30 3.34 -9.61
C PHE A 268 -9.77 3.48 -11.07
N TYR A 269 -9.18 2.70 -11.96
CA TYR A 269 -9.46 2.72 -13.39
C TYR A 269 -9.93 1.35 -13.88
N ASP A 270 -8.99 0.44 -14.13
CA ASP A 270 -9.26 -0.87 -14.68
C ASP A 270 -9.33 -1.97 -13.60
N ASP A 271 -10.18 -2.95 -13.84
CA ASP A 271 -10.21 -4.17 -13.03
C ASP A 271 -8.96 -5.00 -13.34
N ILE A 272 -8.31 -5.47 -12.28
CA ILE A 272 -7.25 -6.46 -12.38
C ILE A 272 -7.59 -7.68 -11.54
N ASP A 273 -7.09 -8.83 -11.98
CA ASP A 273 -7.09 -10.04 -11.16
C ASP A 273 -5.85 -10.03 -10.27
N THR A 274 -6.05 -9.74 -8.99
CA THR A 274 -4.96 -9.65 -8.02
C THR A 274 -4.35 -11.00 -7.64
N THR A 275 -4.90 -12.11 -8.10
CA THR A 275 -4.26 -13.44 -7.99
C THR A 275 -3.12 -13.62 -8.98
N ASN A 276 -3.09 -12.82 -10.05
CA ASN A 276 -1.96 -12.66 -10.95
C ASN A 276 -1.01 -11.58 -10.45
N TRP A 277 0.22 -11.59 -10.96
CA TRP A 277 1.19 -10.54 -10.65
C TRP A 277 0.74 -9.19 -11.20
N PHE A 278 0.88 -8.15 -10.39
CA PHE A 278 0.75 -6.75 -10.79
C PHE A 278 1.88 -5.94 -10.15
N SER A 279 2.21 -4.81 -10.73
CA SER A 279 3.32 -3.98 -10.25
C SER A 279 2.83 -2.69 -9.64
N GLN A 280 3.56 -2.21 -8.62
CA GLN A 280 3.44 -0.86 -8.11
C GLN A 280 4.75 -0.11 -8.39
N ASN A 281 4.63 1.06 -9.03
CA ASN A 281 5.75 1.93 -9.38
C ASN A 281 5.65 3.18 -8.55
N ILE A 282 6.70 3.48 -7.76
CA ILE A 282 6.73 4.57 -6.78
C ILE A 282 7.77 5.60 -7.17
N GLN A 283 7.38 6.87 -7.11
CA GLN A 283 8.22 8.04 -7.34
C GLN A 283 8.02 9.06 -6.22
N SER A 284 9.00 9.94 -6.02
CA SER A 284 8.89 11.09 -5.13
C SER A 284 8.63 12.35 -5.94
N GLU A 285 7.47 12.98 -5.74
CA GLU A 285 7.15 14.27 -6.34
C GLU A 285 7.87 15.42 -5.62
N ARG A 286 7.99 15.32 -4.31
CA ARG A 286 8.66 16.32 -3.47
C ARG A 286 9.03 15.77 -2.11
N THR A 287 10.22 16.10 -1.65
CA THR A 287 10.66 15.92 -0.26
C THR A 287 11.24 17.21 0.28
N GLY A 288 10.82 17.65 1.46
CA GLY A 288 11.33 18.87 2.11
C GLY A 288 10.55 19.20 3.39
N TYR A 289 11.19 19.88 4.32
CA TYR A 289 10.55 20.30 5.58
C TYR A 289 9.92 19.15 6.37
N ASN A 290 10.59 18.00 6.41
CA ASN A 290 10.13 16.75 7.02
C ASN A 290 8.82 16.18 6.40
N ARG A 291 8.44 16.60 5.21
CA ARG A 291 7.31 16.07 4.44
C ARG A 291 7.77 15.45 3.15
N ALA A 292 7.03 14.45 2.70
CA ALA A 292 7.23 13.82 1.41
C ALA A 292 5.88 13.61 0.72
N LEU A 293 5.78 14.11 -0.51
CA LEU A 293 4.69 13.82 -1.43
C LEU A 293 5.14 12.72 -2.37
N MET A 294 4.50 11.57 -2.26
CA MET A 294 4.80 10.39 -3.04
C MET A 294 3.68 10.09 -4.03
N LYS A 295 4.06 9.58 -5.18
CA LYS A 295 3.12 9.11 -6.21
C LYS A 295 3.41 7.67 -6.56
N SER A 296 2.35 6.94 -6.87
CA SER A 296 2.47 5.56 -7.31
C SER A 296 1.43 5.24 -8.36
N ASN A 297 1.80 4.38 -9.30
CA ASN A 297 0.91 3.81 -10.30
C ASN A 297 0.94 2.29 -10.19
N ILE A 298 -0.23 1.67 -10.22
CA ILE A 298 -0.40 0.23 -10.16
C ILE A 298 -0.79 -0.27 -11.55
N PHE A 299 -0.01 -1.22 -12.08
CA PHE A 299 -0.22 -1.81 -13.40
C PHE A 299 -0.44 -3.32 -13.29
N SER A 300 -1.37 -3.83 -14.08
CA SER A 300 -1.49 -5.26 -14.31
C SER A 300 -0.23 -5.83 -15.00
N ILE A 301 -0.11 -7.16 -15.04
CA ILE A 301 1.02 -7.84 -15.70
C ILE A 301 1.10 -7.52 -17.20
N ASP A 302 -0.05 -7.27 -17.84
CA ASP A 302 -0.16 -6.86 -19.26
C ASP A 302 -0.02 -5.35 -19.47
N GLY A 303 0.36 -4.58 -18.43
CA GLY A 303 0.71 -3.17 -18.51
C GLY A 303 -0.45 -2.19 -18.47
N LYS A 304 -1.70 -2.61 -18.16
CA LYS A 304 -2.83 -1.71 -17.98
C LYS A 304 -2.74 -0.98 -16.65
N LEU A 305 -3.03 0.32 -16.66
CA LEU A 305 -3.07 1.13 -15.47
C LEU A 305 -4.35 0.83 -14.67
N ALA A 306 -4.21 0.15 -13.55
CA ALA A 306 -5.32 -0.22 -12.67
C ALA A 306 -5.69 0.88 -11.67
N ALA A 307 -4.68 1.55 -11.11
CA ALA A 307 -4.90 2.63 -10.15
C ALA A 307 -3.73 3.61 -10.12
N SER A 308 -4.01 4.86 -9.74
CA SER A 308 -3.02 5.87 -9.37
C SER A 308 -3.21 6.29 -7.92
N VAL A 309 -2.10 6.54 -7.26
CA VAL A 309 -2.04 6.85 -5.83
C VAL A 309 -1.19 8.08 -5.59
N VAL A 310 -1.65 8.95 -4.70
CA VAL A 310 -0.87 10.08 -4.19
C VAL A 310 -0.93 10.06 -2.68
N GLN A 311 0.20 10.20 -2.01
CA GLN A 311 0.29 10.20 -0.55
C GLN A 311 1.20 11.30 -0.06
N ASP A 312 0.71 12.09 0.88
CA ASP A 312 1.51 13.03 1.65
C ASP A 312 1.76 12.46 3.06
N GLY A 313 2.97 12.64 3.55
CA GLY A 313 3.33 12.16 4.88
C GLY A 313 4.50 12.91 5.49
N MET A 314 4.69 12.73 6.78
CA MET A 314 5.90 13.18 7.46
C MET A 314 6.98 12.11 7.39
N SER A 315 8.19 12.53 7.06
CA SER A 315 9.37 11.66 7.07
C SER A 315 10.52 12.45 7.71
N VAL A 316 10.78 12.17 8.98
CA VAL A 316 11.78 12.87 9.78
C VAL A 316 13.03 12.01 9.84
N ILE A 317 14.17 12.60 9.47
CA ILE A 317 15.47 11.93 9.51
C ILE A 317 16.22 12.27 10.80
N HIS A 318 17.16 11.41 11.20
CA HIS A 318 18.09 11.73 12.27
C HIS A 318 19.07 12.82 11.80
N THR A 319 19.21 13.90 12.57
CA THR A 319 20.14 15.00 12.26
C THR A 319 21.60 14.60 12.33
N ASN A 320 21.95 13.50 13.02
CA ASN A 320 23.32 13.04 13.24
C ASN A 320 23.70 11.78 12.45
N SER A 321 22.89 11.34 11.49
CA SER A 321 23.33 10.26 10.59
C SER A 321 24.34 10.83 9.59
N LYS A 322 25.63 10.84 9.96
CA LYS A 322 26.69 10.80 8.96
C LYS A 322 26.42 9.58 8.07
N LEU A 323 26.37 9.83 6.79
CA LEU A 323 26.33 8.80 5.73
C LEU A 323 27.46 7.79 5.91
#